data_14634460a8c86d532a54b60bae649ad0
#
_entry.id   14634460a8c86d532a54b60bae649ad0
#
_cell.length_a   1.000
_cell.length_b   1.000
_cell.length_c   1.000
_cell.angle_alpha   90.00
_cell.angle_beta   90.00
_cell.angle_gamma   90.00
#
_symmetry.space_group_name_H-M   'P 1'
#
loop_
_entity.id
_entity.type
_entity.pdbx_description
1 polymer ?
#
loop_
_entity_poly.entity_id
_entity_poly.type
_entity_poly.pdbx_seq_one_letter_code
_entity_poly.pdbx_strand_id
1 'polypeptide(L)'
;MSQAFVEQSPAVALADRIAADLKAAGHAPGEVVTSLPALYARHDAGRPVMRQALRMLEERGVAALRRGAGGGLVALAPSPAYPGRALSIVIESGLRSLTDLGLLTEAVDQYFYLHHVPRLSPADCQRLRELVHRFNRLSDDEFVKVKAHHQLAVAIRGAAEDPVIALLEKATYECALDLIPYSVTLRNDRRDSPAWRVTLDTVEALVAGDTARLLDCQKRQRAIMEESWGADAEPALVGEGFGAGRDYLNARSQAERIVRELLRAIRRLSWVAGERISSSVDLVRRFRTTPDAVRQAVIILQQYGVITVEKGRAGGLYVAALDKSGMLEAGRTYLREAGARSTTLGGVLLHLGLTALADSARREPGALACRARLLSEPPAGGTAALLAQLCGNPVLDILVDLARPWLGGVGGRDHDRALCGALAEGDLALARRWWMDACGGVRK
;
A
#
# COMPACT_ATOMS: atom_id res chain seq x y z
N MET A 1 -1.70 -16.53 -31.86
CA MET A 1 -1.39 -15.25 -31.22
C MET A 1 -0.16 -15.48 -30.33
N SER A 2 0.98 -15.02 -30.79
CA SER A 2 2.29 -15.23 -30.12
C SER A 2 2.32 -14.45 -28.83
N GLN A 3 2.44 -15.12 -27.69
CA GLN A 3 2.82 -14.47 -26.43
C GLN A 3 4.24 -13.92 -26.63
N ALA A 4 4.34 -12.61 -26.88
CA ALA A 4 5.62 -11.93 -26.79
C ALA A 4 6.11 -12.08 -25.35
N PHE A 5 7.10 -12.93 -25.12
CA PHE A 5 7.87 -12.96 -23.89
C PHE A 5 8.40 -11.54 -23.66
N VAL A 6 7.87 -10.85 -22.67
CA VAL A 6 8.45 -9.58 -22.20
C VAL A 6 9.79 -9.94 -21.61
N GLU A 7 10.84 -9.72 -22.35
CA GLU A 7 12.22 -9.97 -21.92
C GLU A 7 12.49 -9.07 -20.71
N GLN A 8 12.61 -9.68 -19.53
CA GLN A 8 12.90 -8.98 -18.29
C GLN A 8 14.22 -8.21 -18.47
N SER A 9 14.26 -6.93 -18.09
CA SER A 9 15.47 -6.12 -18.18
C SER A 9 16.65 -6.86 -17.54
N PRO A 10 17.84 -6.94 -18.19
CA PRO A 10 19.01 -7.62 -17.64
C PRO A 10 19.39 -7.16 -16.23
N ALA A 11 19.11 -5.90 -15.90
CA ALA A 11 19.36 -5.34 -14.57
C ALA A 11 18.33 -5.84 -13.53
N VAL A 12 17.08 -6.04 -13.91
CA VAL A 12 16.04 -6.63 -13.03
C VAL A 12 16.42 -8.07 -12.73
N ALA A 13 16.73 -8.87 -13.76
CA ALA A 13 17.14 -10.27 -13.59
C ALA A 13 18.40 -10.40 -12.73
N LEU A 14 19.35 -9.48 -12.86
CA LEU A 14 20.55 -9.45 -12.03
C LEU A 14 20.23 -9.08 -10.57
N ALA A 15 19.40 -8.08 -10.36
CA ALA A 15 18.96 -7.69 -9.01
C ALA A 15 18.25 -8.83 -8.30
N ASP A 16 17.37 -9.56 -9.00
CA ASP A 16 16.65 -10.72 -8.46
C ASP A 16 17.61 -11.85 -8.06
N ARG A 17 18.62 -12.14 -8.89
CA ARG A 17 19.66 -13.13 -8.55
C ARG A 17 20.46 -12.73 -7.32
N ILE A 18 20.94 -11.47 -7.26
CA ILE A 18 21.70 -10.98 -6.11
C ILE A 18 20.83 -11.03 -4.85
N ALA A 19 19.55 -10.63 -4.91
CA ALA A 19 18.62 -10.71 -3.79
C ALA A 19 18.43 -12.14 -3.31
N ALA A 20 18.29 -13.11 -4.22
CA ALA A 20 18.19 -14.53 -3.90
C ALA A 20 19.46 -15.06 -3.21
N ASP A 21 20.65 -14.68 -3.70
CA ASP A 21 21.93 -15.07 -3.09
C ASP A 21 22.06 -14.51 -1.67
N LEU A 22 21.70 -13.24 -1.46
CA LEU A 22 21.70 -12.59 -0.15
C LEU A 22 20.78 -13.31 0.85
N LYS A 23 19.58 -13.65 0.39
CA LYS A 23 18.61 -14.38 1.18
C LYS A 23 19.09 -15.78 1.55
N ALA A 24 19.66 -16.51 0.59
CA ALA A 24 20.20 -17.85 0.82
C ALA A 24 21.38 -17.86 1.82
N ALA A 25 22.16 -16.79 1.82
CA ALA A 25 23.31 -16.63 2.71
C ALA A 25 22.93 -16.21 4.15
N GLY A 26 21.71 -15.70 4.39
CA GLY A 26 21.22 -15.37 5.73
C GLY A 26 21.94 -14.24 6.44
N HIS A 27 22.43 -13.24 5.72
CA HIS A 27 23.19 -12.12 6.29
C HIS A 27 22.35 -11.24 7.22
N ALA A 28 22.97 -10.84 8.34
CA ALA A 28 22.34 -9.91 9.28
C ALA A 28 22.30 -8.46 8.70
N PRO A 29 21.27 -7.68 9.04
CA PRO A 29 21.23 -6.27 8.67
C PRO A 29 22.46 -5.50 9.16
N GLY A 30 23.08 -4.71 8.25
CA GLY A 30 24.31 -3.96 8.50
C GLY A 30 25.60 -4.72 8.19
N GLU A 31 25.52 -6.01 7.93
CA GLU A 31 26.66 -6.85 7.55
C GLU A 31 27.14 -6.54 6.11
N VAL A 32 28.45 -6.46 5.92
CA VAL A 32 29.06 -6.38 4.57
C VAL A 32 29.10 -7.77 3.97
N VAL A 33 28.23 -8.00 3.00
CA VAL A 33 28.06 -9.31 2.38
C VAL A 33 29.21 -9.66 1.44
N THR A 34 29.62 -8.69 0.61
CA THR A 34 30.64 -8.89 -0.39
C THR A 34 31.23 -7.55 -0.85
N SER A 35 32.47 -7.57 -1.35
CA SER A 35 33.06 -6.41 -1.99
C SER A 35 32.52 -6.21 -3.41
N LEU A 36 32.58 -4.98 -3.90
CA LEU A 36 32.15 -4.67 -5.25
C LEU A 36 32.90 -5.43 -6.34
N PRO A 37 34.27 -5.58 -6.27
CA PRO A 37 34.98 -6.41 -7.21
C PRO A 37 34.56 -7.88 -7.22
N ALA A 38 34.31 -8.47 -6.04
CA ALA A 38 33.85 -9.85 -5.92
C ALA A 38 32.43 -10.03 -6.51
N LEU A 39 31.57 -9.03 -6.36
CA LEU A 39 30.23 -9.04 -6.94
C LEU A 39 30.28 -9.02 -8.48
N TYR A 40 31.15 -8.21 -9.07
CA TYR A 40 31.41 -8.22 -10.53
C TYR A 40 31.91 -9.56 -11.03
N ALA A 41 32.87 -10.15 -10.31
CA ALA A 41 33.47 -11.45 -10.69
C ALA A 41 32.43 -12.58 -10.62
N ARG A 42 31.53 -12.54 -9.64
CA ARG A 42 30.51 -13.59 -9.45
C ARG A 42 29.39 -13.56 -10.53
N HIS A 43 28.99 -12.37 -10.98
CA HIS A 43 27.79 -12.24 -11.82
C HIS A 43 28.09 -11.95 -13.29
N ASP A 44 29.33 -11.81 -13.69
CA ASP A 44 29.77 -11.53 -15.08
C ASP A 44 28.91 -10.50 -15.79
N ALA A 45 28.61 -9.39 -15.11
CA ALA A 45 27.72 -8.35 -15.61
C ALA A 45 28.49 -7.06 -15.93
N GLY A 46 28.15 -6.45 -17.06
CA GLY A 46 28.70 -5.16 -17.45
C GLY A 46 28.44 -4.07 -16.40
N ARG A 47 29.37 -3.13 -16.24
CA ARG A 47 29.30 -2.03 -15.26
C ARG A 47 27.97 -1.28 -15.25
N PRO A 48 27.32 -0.95 -16.40
CA PRO A 48 26.03 -0.26 -16.41
C PRO A 48 24.91 -1.13 -15.79
N VAL A 49 24.85 -2.41 -16.16
CA VAL A 49 23.83 -3.36 -15.68
C VAL A 49 23.98 -3.60 -14.18
N MET A 50 25.22 -3.84 -13.70
CA MET A 50 25.49 -4.00 -12.28
C MET A 50 25.11 -2.76 -11.47
N ARG A 51 25.49 -1.56 -11.94
CA ARG A 51 25.13 -0.30 -11.25
C ARG A 51 23.64 -0.11 -11.16
N GLN A 52 22.92 -0.50 -12.19
CA GLN A 52 21.45 -0.43 -12.22
C GLN A 52 20.86 -1.47 -11.26
N ALA A 53 21.35 -2.71 -11.25
CA ALA A 53 20.89 -3.75 -10.32
C ALA A 53 21.12 -3.36 -8.85
N LEU A 54 22.27 -2.78 -8.53
CA LEU A 54 22.58 -2.30 -7.18
C LEU A 54 21.63 -1.19 -6.70
N ARG A 55 21.28 -0.25 -7.59
CA ARG A 55 20.26 0.76 -7.27
C ARG A 55 18.89 0.13 -7.01
N MET A 56 18.52 -0.88 -7.79
CA MET A 56 17.29 -1.62 -7.59
C MET A 56 17.25 -2.32 -6.24
N LEU A 57 18.35 -2.93 -5.81
CA LEU A 57 18.45 -3.56 -4.49
C LEU A 57 18.31 -2.53 -3.36
N GLU A 58 18.89 -1.35 -3.53
CA GLU A 58 18.78 -0.26 -2.57
C GLU A 58 17.33 0.28 -2.49
N GLU A 59 16.67 0.48 -3.63
CA GLU A 59 15.28 0.92 -3.71
C GLU A 59 14.32 -0.12 -3.11
N ARG A 60 14.58 -1.41 -3.32
CA ARG A 60 13.83 -2.53 -2.71
C ARG A 60 14.09 -2.68 -1.21
N GLY A 61 15.10 -1.96 -0.67
CA GLY A 61 15.50 -2.08 0.73
C GLY A 61 16.14 -3.42 1.08
N VAL A 62 16.71 -4.12 0.08
CA VAL A 62 17.38 -5.42 0.27
C VAL A 62 18.85 -5.24 0.65
N ALA A 63 19.56 -4.38 -0.08
CA ALA A 63 20.96 -4.11 0.16
C ALA A 63 21.37 -2.73 -0.36
N ALA A 64 22.37 -2.11 0.24
CA ALA A 64 22.93 -0.84 -0.19
C ALA A 64 24.45 -0.91 -0.37
N LEU A 65 24.99 -0.06 -1.24
CA LEU A 65 26.41 0.04 -1.46
C LEU A 65 27.07 1.01 -0.47
N ARG A 66 27.90 0.49 0.44
CA ARG A 66 28.74 1.30 1.34
C ARG A 66 30.08 1.59 0.67
N ARG A 67 30.43 2.88 0.54
CA ARG A 67 31.70 3.33 -0.05
C ARG A 67 32.81 3.37 0.99
N GLY A 68 34.04 3.34 0.53
CA GLY A 68 35.25 3.51 1.36
C GLY A 68 36.00 2.23 1.70
N ALA A 69 37.06 2.34 2.51
CA ALA A 69 37.84 1.18 2.97
C ALA A 69 36.96 0.26 3.82
N GLY A 70 36.91 -1.03 3.49
CA GLY A 70 35.99 -2.01 4.10
C GLY A 70 34.55 -1.85 3.61
N GLY A 71 34.30 -1.09 2.55
CA GLY A 71 33.01 -0.96 1.90
C GLY A 71 32.65 -2.17 1.04
N GLY A 72 31.40 -2.24 0.61
CA GLY A 72 30.86 -3.32 -0.19
C GLY A 72 29.35 -3.29 -0.20
N LEU A 73 28.74 -4.36 -0.64
CA LEU A 73 27.30 -4.55 -0.54
C LEU A 73 26.91 -4.88 0.90
N VAL A 74 26.03 -4.10 1.49
CA VAL A 74 25.58 -4.24 2.89
C VAL A 74 24.12 -4.69 2.88
N ALA A 75 23.78 -5.74 3.62
CA ALA A 75 22.40 -6.18 3.81
C ALA A 75 21.62 -5.12 4.61
N LEU A 76 20.39 -4.84 4.19
CA LEU A 76 19.49 -3.90 4.87
C LEU A 76 18.47 -4.65 5.72
N ALA A 77 17.93 -3.97 6.74
CA ALA A 77 16.77 -4.47 7.46
C ALA A 77 15.54 -4.45 6.56
N PRO A 78 14.58 -5.38 6.73
CA PRO A 78 13.33 -5.38 5.98
C PRO A 78 12.64 -4.01 6.09
N SER A 79 12.20 -3.47 4.97
CA SER A 79 11.54 -2.16 4.88
C SER A 79 10.21 -2.26 4.15
N PRO A 80 9.13 -1.62 4.64
CA PRO A 80 7.84 -1.59 3.94
C PRO A 80 7.83 -0.66 2.72
N ALA A 81 8.90 0.08 2.44
CA ALA A 81 8.91 1.13 1.42
C ALA A 81 8.59 0.60 0.02
N TYR A 82 9.34 -0.39 -0.47
CA TYR A 82 9.10 -0.99 -1.77
C TYR A 82 7.85 -1.86 -1.81
N PRO A 83 7.65 -2.84 -0.89
CA PRO A 83 6.45 -3.68 -0.93
C PRO A 83 5.15 -2.90 -0.68
N GLY A 84 5.17 -1.86 0.15
CA GLY A 84 4.02 -0.98 0.35
C GLY A 84 3.68 -0.20 -0.92
N ARG A 85 4.69 0.30 -1.66
CA ARG A 85 4.44 0.93 -2.96
C ARG A 85 3.93 -0.08 -4.00
N ALA A 86 4.48 -1.30 -4.04
CA ALA A 86 3.98 -2.36 -4.91
C ALA A 86 2.51 -2.69 -4.60
N LEU A 87 2.19 -2.84 -3.32
CA LEU A 87 0.82 -3.10 -2.86
C LEU A 87 -0.12 -1.94 -3.19
N SER A 88 0.31 -0.67 -3.08
CA SER A 88 -0.52 0.48 -3.48
C SER A 88 -0.91 0.42 -4.95
N ILE A 89 0.01 0.03 -5.84
CA ILE A 89 -0.28 -0.12 -7.27
C ILE A 89 -1.34 -1.20 -7.51
N VAL A 90 -1.26 -2.34 -6.80
CA VAL A 90 -2.28 -3.39 -6.89
C VAL A 90 -3.64 -2.89 -6.40
N ILE A 91 -3.67 -2.21 -5.25
CA ILE A 91 -4.88 -1.61 -4.69
C ILE A 91 -5.46 -0.61 -5.69
N GLU A 92 -4.68 0.35 -6.16
CA GLU A 92 -5.11 1.38 -7.11
C GLU A 92 -5.68 0.81 -8.42
N SER A 93 -5.11 -0.28 -8.91
CA SER A 93 -5.60 -0.94 -10.14
C SER A 93 -6.95 -1.63 -9.97
N GLY A 94 -7.35 -1.92 -8.73
CA GLY A 94 -8.60 -2.59 -8.40
C GLY A 94 -9.68 -1.68 -7.80
N LEU A 95 -9.32 -0.48 -7.33
CA LEU A 95 -10.26 0.43 -6.68
C LEU A 95 -11.39 0.85 -7.62
N ARG A 96 -12.62 0.80 -7.11
CA ARG A 96 -13.82 1.33 -7.77
C ARG A 96 -14.15 2.72 -7.25
N SER A 97 -13.85 2.99 -5.98
CA SER A 97 -14.11 4.28 -5.34
C SER A 97 -13.07 4.59 -4.25
N LEU A 98 -12.99 5.85 -3.85
CA LEU A 98 -12.16 6.25 -2.69
C LEU A 98 -12.68 5.66 -1.37
N THR A 99 -13.95 5.26 -1.32
CA THR A 99 -14.51 4.58 -0.15
C THR A 99 -13.85 3.22 0.07
N ASP A 100 -13.53 2.48 -0.99
CA ASP A 100 -12.83 1.20 -0.85
C ASP A 100 -11.47 1.37 -0.12
N LEU A 101 -10.76 2.46 -0.42
CA LEU A 101 -9.53 2.83 0.30
C LEU A 101 -9.82 3.25 1.75
N GLY A 102 -10.90 4.00 1.96
CA GLY A 102 -11.36 4.42 3.29
C GLY A 102 -11.65 3.22 4.20
N LEU A 103 -12.30 2.18 3.69
CA LEU A 103 -12.58 0.94 4.42
C LEU A 103 -11.30 0.23 4.89
N LEU A 104 -10.27 0.20 4.06
CA LEU A 104 -8.97 -0.35 4.45
C LEU A 104 -8.33 0.47 5.58
N THR A 105 -8.30 1.78 5.44
CA THR A 105 -7.75 2.67 6.47
C THR A 105 -8.50 2.50 7.79
N GLU A 106 -9.84 2.44 7.73
CA GLU A 106 -10.70 2.21 8.90
C GLU A 106 -10.38 0.87 9.58
N ALA A 107 -10.21 -0.20 8.82
CA ALA A 107 -9.91 -1.52 9.37
C ALA A 107 -8.54 -1.57 10.06
N VAL A 108 -7.52 -0.94 9.47
CA VAL A 108 -6.18 -0.83 10.04
C VAL A 108 -6.22 -0.01 11.35
N ASP A 109 -6.93 1.11 11.35
CA ASP A 109 -7.07 1.97 12.53
C ASP A 109 -7.83 1.25 13.66
N GLN A 110 -8.94 0.55 13.35
CA GLN A 110 -9.70 -0.22 14.34
C GLN A 110 -8.83 -1.30 14.99
N TYR A 111 -8.08 -2.05 14.17
CA TYR A 111 -7.15 -3.03 14.70
C TYR A 111 -6.07 -2.38 15.60
N PHE A 112 -5.48 -1.27 15.16
CA PHE A 112 -4.49 -0.51 15.92
C PHE A 112 -5.08 -0.02 17.25
N TYR A 113 -6.26 0.60 17.24
CA TYR A 113 -6.90 1.14 18.44
C TYR A 113 -7.22 0.05 19.48
N LEU A 114 -7.69 -1.11 19.03
CA LEU A 114 -8.08 -2.19 19.93
C LEU A 114 -6.89 -2.98 20.48
N HIS A 115 -5.82 -3.10 19.73
CA HIS A 115 -4.74 -4.05 20.09
C HIS A 115 -3.39 -3.39 20.40
N HIS A 116 -3.12 -2.20 19.91
CA HIS A 116 -1.85 -1.49 20.13
C HIS A 116 -1.96 -0.33 21.11
N VAL A 117 -3.06 0.44 21.08
CA VAL A 117 -3.23 1.59 22.00
C VAL A 117 -3.10 1.20 23.47
N PRO A 118 -3.67 0.09 23.94
CA PRO A 118 -3.47 -0.33 25.34
C PRO A 118 -2.02 -0.66 25.73
N ARG A 119 -1.13 -0.74 24.73
CA ARG A 119 0.29 -1.09 24.90
C ARG A 119 1.24 0.07 24.62
N LEU A 120 0.71 1.24 24.25
CA LEU A 120 1.54 2.43 24.01
C LEU A 120 2.32 2.79 25.25
N SER A 121 3.62 3.02 25.09
CA SER A 121 4.47 3.46 26.19
C SER A 121 4.23 4.94 26.52
N PRO A 122 4.55 5.39 27.76
CA PRO A 122 4.53 6.81 28.10
C PRO A 122 5.40 7.66 27.16
N ALA A 123 6.50 7.10 26.65
CA ALA A 123 7.38 7.78 25.71
C ALA A 123 6.70 8.01 24.34
N ASP A 124 5.91 7.04 23.85
CA ASP A 124 5.14 7.20 22.62
C ASP A 124 4.07 8.27 22.79
N CYS A 125 3.35 8.23 23.90
CA CYS A 125 2.36 9.24 24.25
C CYS A 125 2.97 10.65 24.32
N GLN A 126 4.14 10.79 24.93
CA GLN A 126 4.87 12.05 25.00
C GLN A 126 5.29 12.53 23.59
N ARG A 127 5.82 11.63 22.77
CA ARG A 127 6.21 11.95 21.38
C ARG A 127 5.02 12.43 20.55
N LEU A 128 3.84 11.81 20.69
CA LEU A 128 2.63 12.24 19.97
C LEU A 128 2.20 13.67 20.41
N ARG A 129 2.23 13.97 21.70
CA ARG A 129 1.95 15.32 22.20
C ARG A 129 2.94 16.37 21.68
N GLU A 130 4.21 16.04 21.64
CA GLU A 130 5.26 16.95 21.12
C GLU A 130 5.05 17.22 19.63
N LEU A 131 4.66 16.23 18.84
CA LEU A 131 4.33 16.41 17.42
C LEU A 131 3.13 17.34 17.23
N VAL A 132 2.05 17.16 17.99
CA VAL A 132 0.89 18.06 17.97
C VAL A 132 1.28 19.47 18.36
N HIS A 133 2.05 19.61 19.45
CA HIS A 133 2.53 20.92 19.91
C HIS A 133 3.44 21.61 18.89
N ARG A 134 4.31 20.85 18.24
CA ARG A 134 5.15 21.32 17.14
C ARG A 134 4.30 21.76 15.96
N PHE A 135 3.30 20.98 15.56
CA PHE A 135 2.38 21.35 14.48
C PHE A 135 1.65 22.67 14.76
N ASN A 136 1.14 22.85 15.98
CA ASN A 136 0.44 24.07 16.39
C ASN A 136 1.31 25.31 16.40
N ARG A 137 2.65 25.17 16.42
CA ARG A 137 3.61 26.28 16.35
C ARG A 137 4.14 26.57 14.95
N LEU A 138 3.83 25.72 13.96
CA LEU A 138 4.26 25.96 12.58
C LEU A 138 3.54 27.16 11.99
N SER A 139 4.24 27.84 11.06
CA SER A 139 3.68 28.95 10.29
C SER A 139 2.43 28.51 9.52
N ASP A 140 1.64 29.50 9.08
CA ASP A 140 0.45 29.23 8.27
C ASP A 140 0.75 28.80 6.83
N ASP A 141 2.01 28.48 6.53
CA ASP A 141 2.41 27.87 5.28
C ASP A 141 1.73 26.51 5.15
N GLU A 142 0.80 26.41 4.20
CA GLU A 142 -0.01 25.20 3.95
C GLU A 142 0.84 23.97 3.66
N PHE A 143 1.98 24.17 3.00
CA PHE A 143 2.93 23.12 2.67
C PHE A 143 3.55 22.47 3.91
N VAL A 144 3.93 23.28 4.88
CA VAL A 144 4.53 22.83 6.15
C VAL A 144 3.50 22.06 6.98
N LYS A 145 2.24 22.49 6.95
CA LYS A 145 1.14 21.85 7.68
C LYS A 145 0.82 20.46 7.16
N VAL A 146 0.67 20.31 5.84
CA VAL A 146 0.40 19.00 5.23
C VAL A 146 1.49 17.99 5.58
N LYS A 147 2.76 18.41 5.53
CA LYS A 147 3.88 17.56 5.92
C LYS A 147 3.85 17.17 7.40
N ALA A 148 3.50 18.11 8.27
CA ALA A 148 3.44 17.85 9.71
C ALA A 148 2.26 16.93 10.07
N HIS A 149 1.10 17.12 9.47
CA HIS A 149 -0.04 16.22 9.64
C HIS A 149 0.30 14.79 9.22
N HIS A 150 0.94 14.64 8.07
CA HIS A 150 1.41 13.33 7.63
C HIS A 150 2.42 12.72 8.63
N GLN A 151 3.38 13.49 9.12
CA GLN A 151 4.33 13.00 10.13
C GLN A 151 3.64 12.51 11.41
N LEU A 152 2.56 13.19 11.82
CA LEU A 152 1.75 12.77 12.96
C LEU A 152 1.02 11.44 12.68
N ALA A 153 0.38 11.29 11.53
CA ALA A 153 -0.29 10.05 11.14
C ALA A 153 0.67 8.85 11.09
N VAL A 154 1.86 9.04 10.50
CA VAL A 154 2.92 8.02 10.48
C VAL A 154 3.41 7.69 11.88
N ALA A 155 3.59 8.69 12.76
CA ALA A 155 4.05 8.47 14.12
C ALA A 155 3.02 7.70 14.96
N ILE A 156 1.74 8.00 14.80
CA ILE A 156 0.64 7.30 15.48
C ILE A 156 0.70 5.80 15.17
N ARG A 157 0.71 5.42 13.88
CA ARG A 157 0.71 4.01 13.48
C ARG A 157 2.07 3.35 13.64
N GLY A 158 3.15 4.11 13.49
CA GLY A 158 4.52 3.63 13.69
C GLY A 158 4.82 3.18 15.12
N ALA A 159 4.09 3.71 16.11
CA ALA A 159 4.19 3.27 17.50
C ALA A 159 3.74 1.81 17.72
N ALA A 160 3.06 1.20 16.73
CA ALA A 160 2.70 -0.22 16.80
C ALA A 160 3.92 -1.14 16.69
N GLU A 161 4.98 -0.72 16.03
CA GLU A 161 6.16 -1.55 15.67
C GLU A 161 5.75 -2.90 15.04
N ASP A 162 4.63 -2.92 14.30
CA ASP A 162 4.06 -4.11 13.69
C ASP A 162 4.25 -4.08 12.17
N PRO A 163 4.90 -5.11 11.56
CA PRO A 163 5.16 -5.13 10.14
C PRO A 163 3.92 -5.09 9.24
N VAL A 164 2.80 -5.66 9.70
CA VAL A 164 1.55 -5.64 8.93
C VAL A 164 1.00 -4.21 8.89
N ILE A 165 0.95 -3.55 10.04
CA ILE A 165 0.51 -2.16 10.13
C ILE A 165 1.42 -1.25 9.30
N ALA A 166 2.76 -1.44 9.39
CA ALA A 166 3.72 -0.65 8.63
C ALA A 166 3.56 -0.82 7.09
N LEU A 167 3.31 -2.06 6.63
CA LEU A 167 3.06 -2.34 5.21
C LEU A 167 1.77 -1.69 4.71
N LEU A 168 0.68 -1.88 5.44
CA LEU A 168 -0.63 -1.37 5.04
C LEU A 168 -0.72 0.15 5.15
N GLU A 169 -0.12 0.73 6.19
CA GLU A 169 0.01 2.18 6.32
C GLU A 169 0.78 2.76 5.13
N LYS A 170 1.91 2.16 4.77
CA LYS A 170 2.68 2.60 3.61
C LYS A 170 1.87 2.48 2.32
N ALA A 171 1.15 1.41 2.10
CA ALA A 171 0.32 1.21 0.91
C ALA A 171 -0.83 2.22 0.83
N THR A 172 -1.58 2.40 1.91
CA THR A 172 -2.70 3.37 1.97
C THR A 172 -2.22 4.81 1.80
N TYR A 173 -1.07 5.14 2.37
CA TYR A 173 -0.46 6.45 2.22
C TYR A 173 -0.07 6.73 0.75
N GLU A 174 0.57 5.78 0.07
CA GLU A 174 0.91 5.92 -1.34
C GLU A 174 -0.34 6.09 -2.22
N CYS A 175 -1.40 5.29 -1.97
CA CYS A 175 -2.69 5.47 -2.63
C CYS A 175 -3.27 6.87 -2.36
N ALA A 176 -3.25 7.34 -1.13
CA ALA A 176 -3.76 8.66 -0.77
C ALA A 176 -3.02 9.78 -1.49
N LEU A 177 -1.69 9.66 -1.62
CA LEU A 177 -0.88 10.63 -2.37
C LEU A 177 -1.25 10.71 -3.85
N ASP A 178 -1.58 9.58 -4.46
CA ASP A 178 -1.84 9.49 -5.88
C ASP A 178 -3.32 9.77 -6.23
N LEU A 179 -4.25 9.48 -5.31
CA LEU A 179 -5.69 9.52 -5.55
C LEU A 179 -6.39 10.75 -4.98
N ILE A 180 -5.96 11.24 -3.81
CA ILE A 180 -6.67 12.35 -3.15
C ILE A 180 -6.17 13.68 -3.71
N PRO A 181 -7.06 14.55 -4.23
CA PRO A 181 -6.68 15.86 -4.71
C PRO A 181 -6.00 16.71 -3.62
N TYR A 182 -4.93 17.41 -3.99
CA TYR A 182 -4.19 18.26 -3.06
C TYR A 182 -5.07 19.35 -2.40
N SER A 183 -6.02 19.90 -3.15
CA SER A 183 -6.99 20.88 -2.64
C SER A 183 -7.85 20.34 -1.50
N VAL A 184 -8.20 19.04 -1.54
CA VAL A 184 -8.94 18.37 -0.46
C VAL A 184 -8.05 18.23 0.78
N THR A 185 -6.79 17.81 0.58
CA THR A 185 -5.84 17.69 1.67
C THR A 185 -5.60 19.04 2.34
N LEU A 186 -5.36 20.12 1.57
CA LEU A 186 -5.16 21.47 2.12
C LEU A 186 -6.35 21.95 2.96
N ARG A 187 -7.59 21.71 2.51
CA ARG A 187 -8.77 22.10 3.28
C ARG A 187 -8.87 21.36 4.60
N ASN A 188 -8.56 20.09 4.61
CA ASN A 188 -8.65 19.23 5.79
C ASN A 188 -7.50 19.47 6.79
N ASP A 189 -6.35 19.95 6.33
CA ASP A 189 -5.18 20.16 7.16
C ASP A 189 -5.13 21.58 7.81
N ARG A 190 -6.13 22.45 7.56
CA ARG A 190 -6.22 23.74 8.24
C ARG A 190 -6.50 23.57 9.73
N ARG A 191 -5.89 24.42 10.58
CA ARG A 191 -6.06 24.37 12.06
C ARG A 191 -7.50 24.51 12.54
N ASP A 192 -8.34 25.19 11.76
CA ASP A 192 -9.75 25.42 12.04
C ASP A 192 -10.66 24.37 11.38
N SER A 193 -10.09 23.43 10.62
CA SER A 193 -10.87 22.42 9.92
C SER A 193 -11.47 21.41 10.88
N PRO A 194 -12.66 20.84 10.55
CA PRO A 194 -13.23 19.73 11.29
C PRO A 194 -12.29 18.53 11.37
N ALA A 195 -11.55 18.23 10.29
CA ALA A 195 -10.59 17.12 10.23
C ALA A 195 -9.45 17.30 11.22
N TRP A 196 -8.89 18.50 11.33
CA TRP A 196 -7.83 18.80 12.31
C TRP A 196 -8.32 18.66 13.74
N ARG A 197 -9.52 19.13 14.06
CA ARG A 197 -10.12 18.96 15.40
C ARG A 197 -10.28 17.50 15.76
N VAL A 198 -10.76 16.67 14.83
CA VAL A 198 -10.85 15.22 15.03
C VAL A 198 -9.47 14.60 15.21
N THR A 199 -8.45 15.07 14.50
CA THR A 199 -7.07 14.60 14.68
C THR A 199 -6.54 14.91 16.09
N LEU A 200 -6.82 16.09 16.62
CA LEU A 200 -6.46 16.44 18.00
C LEU A 200 -7.19 15.57 19.02
N ASP A 201 -8.52 15.39 18.85
CA ASP A 201 -9.32 14.50 19.69
C ASP A 201 -8.78 13.06 19.65
N THR A 202 -8.34 12.59 18.47
CA THR A 202 -7.74 11.26 18.30
C THR A 202 -6.45 11.13 19.12
N VAL A 203 -5.55 12.12 19.06
CA VAL A 203 -4.30 12.07 19.86
C VAL A 203 -4.59 12.08 21.35
N GLU A 204 -5.53 12.92 21.80
CA GLU A 204 -5.93 12.93 23.21
C GLU A 204 -6.51 11.59 23.68
N ALA A 205 -7.37 10.98 22.85
CA ALA A 205 -7.95 9.67 23.13
C ALA A 205 -6.90 8.55 23.11
N LEU A 206 -5.92 8.60 22.20
CA LEU A 206 -4.76 7.68 22.16
C LEU A 206 -3.96 7.74 23.47
N VAL A 207 -3.63 8.96 23.90
CA VAL A 207 -2.85 9.19 25.10
C VAL A 207 -3.63 8.77 26.37
N ALA A 208 -4.95 8.93 26.35
CA ALA A 208 -5.82 8.49 27.43
C ALA A 208 -6.10 6.98 27.43
N GLY A 209 -5.77 6.27 26.33
CA GLY A 209 -6.14 4.86 26.16
C GLY A 209 -7.66 4.66 25.96
N ASP A 210 -8.39 5.72 25.57
CA ASP A 210 -9.86 5.70 25.44
C ASP A 210 -10.26 5.16 24.05
N THR A 211 -10.39 3.85 23.96
CA THR A 211 -10.76 3.15 22.73
C THR A 211 -12.15 3.54 22.22
N ALA A 212 -13.12 3.80 23.12
CA ALA A 212 -14.46 4.19 22.70
C ALA A 212 -14.45 5.57 21.99
N ARG A 213 -13.73 6.53 22.57
CA ARG A 213 -13.52 7.86 21.96
C ARG A 213 -12.76 7.77 20.64
N LEU A 214 -11.78 6.86 20.53
CA LEU A 214 -11.05 6.61 19.28
C LEU A 214 -11.96 6.13 18.16
N LEU A 215 -12.84 5.17 18.45
CA LEU A 215 -13.81 4.68 17.46
C LEU A 215 -14.84 5.76 17.06
N ASP A 216 -15.18 6.66 17.97
CA ASP A 216 -16.03 7.83 17.63
C ASP A 216 -15.27 8.83 16.75
N CYS A 217 -14.03 9.16 17.08
CA CYS A 217 -13.17 10.00 16.24
C CYS A 217 -13.05 9.44 14.82
N GLN A 218 -12.88 8.13 14.69
CA GLN A 218 -12.81 7.46 13.38
C GLN A 218 -14.09 7.62 12.55
N LYS A 219 -15.27 7.46 13.17
CA LYS A 219 -16.55 7.69 12.49
C LYS A 219 -16.69 9.13 12.01
N ARG A 220 -16.31 10.10 12.86
CA ARG A 220 -16.31 11.52 12.52
C ARG A 220 -15.35 11.83 11.37
N GLN A 221 -14.14 11.25 11.41
CA GLN A 221 -13.16 11.39 10.34
C GLN A 221 -13.69 10.83 9.02
N ARG A 222 -14.30 9.66 9.04
CA ARG A 222 -14.93 9.07 7.86
C ARG A 222 -16.02 9.97 7.27
N ALA A 223 -16.91 10.50 8.09
CA ALA A 223 -17.97 11.41 7.63
C ALA A 223 -17.40 12.67 6.95
N ILE A 224 -16.35 13.26 7.53
CA ILE A 224 -15.65 14.41 6.94
C ILE A 224 -15.03 14.05 5.58
N MET A 225 -14.45 12.85 5.45
CA MET A 225 -13.84 12.41 4.21
C MET A 225 -14.90 12.12 3.15
N GLU A 226 -16.00 11.46 3.50
CA GLU A 226 -17.13 11.22 2.59
C GLU A 226 -17.74 12.54 2.09
N GLU A 227 -17.91 13.54 2.95
CA GLU A 227 -18.36 14.88 2.56
C GLU A 227 -17.35 15.59 1.64
N SER A 228 -16.05 15.46 1.94
CA SER A 228 -14.97 16.13 1.18
C SER A 228 -14.74 15.53 -0.20
N TRP A 229 -14.96 14.22 -0.36
CA TRP A 229 -14.71 13.50 -1.61
C TRP A 229 -15.99 13.28 -2.43
N GLY A 230 -17.16 13.34 -1.79
CA GLY A 230 -18.40 12.80 -2.31
C GLY A 230 -18.48 11.28 -2.08
N ALA A 231 -19.65 10.78 -1.68
CA ALA A 231 -19.83 9.38 -1.29
C ALA A 231 -19.47 8.37 -2.40
N ASP A 232 -19.58 8.78 -3.68
CA ASP A 232 -19.29 7.98 -4.87
C ASP A 232 -18.19 8.59 -5.74
N ALA A 233 -17.29 9.39 -5.16
CA ALA A 233 -16.20 9.96 -5.93
C ALA A 233 -15.38 8.82 -6.55
N GLU A 234 -15.50 8.68 -7.87
CA GLU A 234 -14.52 7.92 -8.64
C GLU A 234 -13.13 8.44 -8.28
N PRO A 235 -12.11 7.56 -8.23
CA PRO A 235 -10.73 8.00 -8.04
C PRO A 235 -10.46 9.11 -9.04
N ALA A 236 -10.50 10.36 -8.58
CA ALA A 236 -10.47 11.49 -9.48
C ALA A 236 -9.20 11.36 -10.31
N LEU A 237 -9.38 11.28 -11.62
CA LEU A 237 -8.32 11.55 -12.58
C LEU A 237 -7.87 12.98 -12.29
N VAL A 238 -6.87 13.12 -11.45
CA VAL A 238 -6.35 14.42 -11.00
C VAL A 238 -5.97 15.20 -12.24
N GLY A 239 -6.71 16.28 -12.54
CA GLY A 239 -6.52 17.09 -13.71
C GLY A 239 -5.10 17.65 -13.81
N GLU A 240 -4.70 18.05 -15.01
CA GLU A 240 -3.43 18.74 -15.24
C GLU A 240 -3.35 19.97 -14.32
N GLY A 241 -2.35 19.98 -13.44
CA GLY A 241 -2.11 21.08 -12.49
C GLY A 241 -2.18 20.73 -11.00
N PHE A 242 -2.80 19.62 -10.60
CA PHE A 242 -2.95 19.24 -9.19
C PHE A 242 -1.72 18.50 -8.61
N GLY A 243 -0.86 17.90 -9.45
CA GLY A 243 0.30 17.13 -9.03
C GLY A 243 1.48 17.95 -8.52
N ALA A 244 1.64 19.19 -8.97
CA ALA A 244 2.85 19.96 -8.75
C ALA A 244 3.17 20.23 -7.26
N GLY A 245 2.17 20.49 -6.42
CA GLY A 245 2.37 20.80 -5.00
C GLY A 245 2.74 19.56 -4.15
N ARG A 246 2.11 18.41 -4.40
CA ARG A 246 2.37 17.16 -3.66
C ARG A 246 3.70 16.51 -4.01
N ASP A 247 4.10 16.59 -5.27
CA ASP A 247 5.36 16.02 -5.73
C ASP A 247 6.56 16.68 -5.06
N TYR A 248 6.48 17.97 -4.74
CA TYR A 248 7.51 18.68 -3.97
C TYR A 248 7.56 18.21 -2.51
N LEU A 249 6.42 17.80 -1.92
CA LEU A 249 6.35 17.40 -0.52
C LEU A 249 7.01 16.04 -0.25
N ASN A 250 6.89 15.10 -1.18
CA ASN A 250 7.17 13.69 -0.94
C ASN A 250 8.12 13.06 -1.94
N ALA A 251 8.36 13.66 -3.12
CA ALA A 251 9.32 13.13 -4.07
C ALA A 251 10.75 13.41 -3.58
N ARG A 252 11.47 12.34 -3.23
CA ARG A 252 12.89 12.40 -2.83
C ARG A 252 13.80 12.76 -4.00
N SER A 253 13.31 12.60 -5.25
CA SER A 253 14.06 12.85 -6.48
C SER A 253 13.16 13.25 -7.64
N GLN A 254 13.75 13.83 -8.70
CA GLN A 254 13.05 14.08 -9.96
C GLN A 254 12.51 12.79 -10.59
N ALA A 255 13.22 11.68 -10.45
CA ALA A 255 12.77 10.38 -10.96
C ALA A 255 11.48 9.93 -10.26
N GLU A 256 11.38 10.07 -8.95
CA GLU A 256 10.17 9.72 -8.21
C GLU A 256 8.96 10.55 -8.62
N ARG A 257 9.16 11.84 -8.88
CA ARG A 257 8.10 12.72 -9.43
C ARG A 257 7.60 12.21 -10.77
N ILE A 258 8.51 11.82 -11.67
CA ILE A 258 8.16 11.27 -12.99
C ILE A 258 7.41 9.94 -12.84
N VAL A 259 7.82 9.08 -11.91
CA VAL A 259 7.13 7.80 -11.60
C VAL A 259 5.67 8.07 -11.25
N ARG A 260 5.41 9.00 -10.33
CA ARG A 260 4.04 9.33 -9.90
C ARG A 260 3.19 9.86 -11.05
N GLU A 261 3.73 10.76 -11.86
CA GLU A 261 3.02 11.29 -13.03
C GLU A 261 2.74 10.21 -14.09
N LEU A 262 3.66 9.28 -14.29
CA LEU A 262 3.46 8.17 -15.20
C LEU A 262 2.41 7.17 -14.68
N LEU A 263 2.38 6.88 -13.38
CA LEU A 263 1.32 6.06 -12.78
C LEU A 263 -0.06 6.71 -12.94
N ARG A 264 -0.16 8.04 -12.76
CA ARG A 264 -1.40 8.78 -13.04
C ARG A 264 -1.80 8.68 -14.52
N ALA A 265 -0.83 8.78 -15.45
CA ALA A 265 -1.10 8.60 -16.87
C ALA A 265 -1.59 7.19 -17.21
N ILE A 266 -0.98 6.16 -16.63
CA ILE A 266 -1.39 4.75 -16.77
C ILE A 266 -2.82 4.57 -16.26
N ARG A 267 -3.18 5.19 -15.14
CA ARG A 267 -4.55 5.15 -14.61
C ARG A 267 -5.56 5.78 -15.58
N ARG A 268 -5.23 6.95 -16.19
CA ARG A 268 -6.08 7.56 -17.22
C ARG A 268 -6.29 6.65 -18.43
N LEU A 269 -5.36 5.75 -18.71
CA LEU A 269 -5.47 4.69 -19.71
C LEU A 269 -6.14 3.42 -19.14
N SER A 270 -6.78 3.52 -17.97
CA SER A 270 -7.51 2.43 -17.33
C SER A 270 -6.69 1.13 -17.18
N TRP A 271 -5.37 1.24 -17.06
CA TRP A 271 -4.42 0.13 -16.97
C TRP A 271 -4.46 -0.83 -18.18
N VAL A 272 -4.91 -0.35 -19.35
CA VAL A 272 -5.01 -1.20 -20.56
C VAL A 272 -3.61 -1.54 -21.07
N ALA A 273 -3.26 -2.81 -21.02
CA ALA A 273 -1.97 -3.29 -21.49
C ALA A 273 -1.78 -3.03 -23.00
N GLY A 274 -0.60 -2.57 -23.37
CA GLY A 274 -0.26 -2.22 -24.76
C GLY A 274 -0.58 -0.78 -25.14
N GLU A 275 -1.29 -0.01 -24.29
CA GLU A 275 -1.52 1.41 -24.54
C GLU A 275 -0.22 2.21 -24.41
N ARG A 276 -0.01 3.12 -25.37
CA ARG A 276 1.20 3.96 -25.42
C ARG A 276 1.09 5.12 -24.46
N ILE A 277 2.07 5.24 -23.57
CA ILE A 277 2.14 6.32 -22.56
C ILE A 277 2.86 7.55 -23.15
N SER A 278 4.11 7.38 -23.62
CA SER A 278 4.96 8.48 -24.10
C SER A 278 6.25 7.94 -24.70
N SER A 279 7.13 8.83 -25.17
CA SER A 279 8.53 8.51 -25.45
C SER A 279 9.45 9.10 -24.35
N SER A 280 10.64 8.53 -24.16
CA SER A 280 11.62 9.07 -23.22
C SER A 280 12.02 10.50 -23.57
N VAL A 281 12.08 10.84 -24.87
CA VAL A 281 12.41 12.20 -25.34
C VAL A 281 11.30 13.19 -24.96
N ASP A 282 10.04 12.80 -25.15
CA ASP A 282 8.90 13.65 -24.78
C ASP A 282 8.81 13.85 -23.28
N LEU A 283 9.15 12.82 -22.48
CA LEU A 283 9.21 12.95 -21.02
C LEU A 283 10.29 13.94 -20.57
N VAL A 284 11.48 13.91 -21.19
CA VAL A 284 12.54 14.90 -20.88
C VAL A 284 12.05 16.31 -21.14
N ARG A 285 11.36 16.54 -22.27
CA ARG A 285 10.79 17.86 -22.63
C ARG A 285 9.66 18.25 -21.67
N ARG A 286 8.70 17.34 -21.44
CA ARG A 286 7.51 17.59 -20.60
C ARG A 286 7.89 17.94 -19.16
N PHE A 287 8.82 17.20 -18.58
CA PHE A 287 9.25 17.40 -17.19
C PHE A 287 10.40 18.40 -17.03
N ARG A 288 10.92 18.95 -18.12
CA ARG A 288 12.08 19.87 -18.11
C ARG A 288 13.22 19.30 -17.24
N THR A 289 13.58 18.06 -17.49
CA THR A 289 14.49 17.25 -16.66
C THR A 289 15.63 16.65 -17.47
N THR A 290 16.52 15.91 -16.81
CA THR A 290 17.62 15.23 -17.48
C THR A 290 17.22 13.86 -18.03
N PRO A 291 17.85 13.37 -19.12
CA PRO A 291 17.64 12.01 -19.62
C PRO A 291 17.88 10.93 -18.55
N ASP A 292 18.79 11.20 -17.59
CA ASP A 292 19.09 10.26 -16.52
C ASP A 292 17.95 10.14 -15.51
N ALA A 293 17.27 11.23 -15.16
CA ALA A 293 16.11 11.19 -14.28
C ALA A 293 14.94 10.42 -14.93
N VAL A 294 14.71 10.61 -16.24
CA VAL A 294 13.70 9.84 -16.99
C VAL A 294 14.09 8.36 -17.02
N ARG A 295 15.36 8.04 -17.31
CA ARG A 295 15.83 6.65 -17.33
C ARG A 295 15.64 5.97 -15.98
N GLN A 296 15.94 6.66 -14.89
CA GLN A 296 15.74 6.14 -13.55
C GLN A 296 14.26 5.89 -13.25
N ALA A 297 13.38 6.81 -13.62
CA ALA A 297 11.93 6.64 -13.47
C ALA A 297 11.39 5.43 -14.26
N VAL A 298 11.84 5.27 -15.50
CA VAL A 298 11.49 4.11 -16.34
C VAL A 298 11.93 2.81 -15.69
N ILE A 299 13.14 2.76 -15.14
CA ILE A 299 13.66 1.59 -14.42
C ILE A 299 12.78 1.24 -13.23
N ILE A 300 12.41 2.23 -12.41
CA ILE A 300 11.53 2.03 -11.25
C ILE A 300 10.18 1.45 -11.69
N LEU A 301 9.56 2.01 -12.73
CA LEU A 301 8.27 1.50 -13.25
C LEU A 301 8.38 0.10 -13.85
N GLN A 302 9.50 -0.23 -14.50
CA GLN A 302 9.77 -1.59 -14.96
C GLN A 302 9.95 -2.59 -13.81
N GLN A 303 10.53 -2.17 -12.67
CA GLN A 303 10.62 -3.01 -11.46
C GLN A 303 9.25 -3.39 -10.91
N TYR A 304 8.29 -2.45 -10.97
CA TYR A 304 6.90 -2.73 -10.59
C TYR A 304 6.13 -3.47 -11.70
N GLY A 305 6.75 -3.73 -12.86
CA GLY A 305 6.08 -4.42 -13.95
C GLY A 305 4.89 -3.65 -14.55
N VAL A 306 4.85 -2.33 -14.38
CA VAL A 306 3.71 -1.50 -14.85
C VAL A 306 3.93 -0.93 -16.25
N ILE A 307 5.16 -0.95 -16.76
CA ILE A 307 5.48 -0.51 -18.10
C ILE A 307 6.41 -1.47 -18.84
N THR A 308 6.28 -1.49 -20.15
CA THR A 308 7.26 -2.05 -21.09
C THR A 308 7.90 -0.94 -21.92
N VAL A 309 9.13 -1.17 -22.39
CA VAL A 309 9.86 -0.24 -23.24
C VAL A 309 10.14 -0.90 -24.58
N GLU A 310 9.63 -0.33 -25.64
CA GLU A 310 9.92 -0.75 -27.00
C GLU A 310 11.03 0.12 -27.61
N LYS A 311 11.97 -0.51 -28.31
CA LYS A 311 13.07 0.15 -29.02
C LYS A 311 12.71 0.38 -30.48
N GLY A 312 13.28 1.39 -31.11
CA GLY A 312 13.14 1.65 -32.53
C GLY A 312 12.46 3.00 -32.85
N ARG A 313 12.22 3.23 -34.13
CA ARG A 313 11.69 4.54 -34.66
C ARG A 313 10.28 4.87 -34.14
N ALA A 314 9.46 3.84 -33.88
CA ALA A 314 8.14 3.94 -33.24
C ALA A 314 8.17 3.57 -31.75
N GLY A 315 9.36 3.45 -31.17
CA GLY A 315 9.54 3.02 -29.79
C GLY A 315 8.93 3.99 -28.77
N GLY A 316 8.80 3.52 -27.55
CA GLY A 316 8.19 4.30 -26.47
C GLY A 316 7.96 3.47 -25.22
N LEU A 317 7.25 4.08 -24.28
CA LEU A 317 6.78 3.44 -23.06
C LEU A 317 5.31 3.05 -23.26
N TYR A 318 5.01 1.83 -22.88
CA TYR A 318 3.67 1.25 -23.01
C TYR A 318 3.24 0.68 -21.65
N VAL A 319 1.94 0.66 -21.40
CA VAL A 319 1.36 0.02 -20.22
C VAL A 319 1.62 -1.48 -20.31
N ALA A 320 2.22 -2.07 -19.28
CA ALA A 320 2.41 -3.51 -19.20
C ALA A 320 1.14 -4.23 -18.69
N ALA A 321 1.04 -5.53 -18.97
CA ALA A 321 0.11 -6.39 -18.24
C ALA A 321 0.54 -6.43 -16.77
N LEU A 322 -0.33 -6.00 -15.86
CA LEU A 322 0.00 -5.86 -14.45
C LEU A 322 0.21 -7.23 -13.81
N ASP A 323 1.42 -7.52 -13.37
CA ASP A 323 1.73 -8.72 -12.57
C ASP A 323 1.40 -8.49 -11.09
N LYS A 324 0.12 -8.67 -10.74
CA LYS A 324 -0.33 -8.56 -9.35
C LYS A 324 0.33 -9.60 -8.44
N SER A 325 0.63 -10.79 -8.95
CA SER A 325 1.19 -11.88 -8.14
C SER A 325 2.61 -11.58 -7.67
N GLY A 326 3.47 -11.03 -8.53
CA GLY A 326 4.82 -10.60 -8.18
C GLY A 326 4.81 -9.46 -7.16
N MET A 327 3.90 -8.49 -7.30
CA MET A 327 3.75 -7.39 -6.35
C MET A 327 3.28 -7.87 -4.96
N LEU A 328 2.30 -8.77 -4.92
CA LEU A 328 1.84 -9.38 -3.67
C LEU A 328 2.93 -10.23 -3.02
N GLU A 329 3.75 -10.92 -3.83
CA GLU A 329 4.87 -11.70 -3.30
C GLU A 329 5.95 -10.81 -2.66
N ALA A 330 6.17 -9.60 -3.16
CA ALA A 330 7.03 -8.62 -2.49
C ALA A 330 6.50 -8.27 -1.09
N GLY A 331 5.19 -8.06 -0.95
CA GLY A 331 4.53 -7.86 0.34
C GLY A 331 4.68 -9.07 1.26
N ARG A 332 4.44 -10.27 0.76
CA ARG A 332 4.58 -11.52 1.52
C ARG A 332 6.02 -11.74 1.99
N THR A 333 6.98 -11.47 1.13
CA THR A 333 8.41 -11.59 1.46
C THR A 333 8.78 -10.65 2.60
N TYR A 334 8.39 -9.37 2.49
CA TYR A 334 8.59 -8.42 3.57
C TYR A 334 7.96 -8.89 4.88
N LEU A 335 6.70 -9.32 4.86
CA LEU A 335 6.00 -9.78 6.07
C LEU A 335 6.69 -10.98 6.73
N ARG A 336 7.18 -11.93 5.93
CA ARG A 336 7.96 -13.09 6.45
C ARG A 336 9.29 -12.66 7.07
N GLU A 337 10.05 -11.80 6.39
CA GLU A 337 11.38 -11.36 6.83
C GLU A 337 11.31 -10.43 8.04
N ALA A 338 10.28 -9.61 8.13
CA ALA A 338 10.02 -8.74 9.27
C ALA A 338 9.34 -9.45 10.45
N GLY A 339 9.06 -10.75 10.36
CA GLY A 339 8.48 -11.53 11.45
C GLY A 339 7.01 -11.17 11.74
N ALA A 340 6.22 -10.88 10.70
CA ALA A 340 4.82 -10.55 10.85
C ALA A 340 4.02 -11.69 11.48
N ARG A 341 3.14 -11.34 12.42
CA ARG A 341 2.29 -12.32 13.11
C ARG A 341 1.01 -12.57 12.33
N SER A 342 0.63 -13.85 12.20
CA SER A 342 -0.64 -14.24 11.59
C SER A 342 -1.85 -13.61 12.29
N THR A 343 -1.77 -13.43 13.61
CA THR A 343 -2.82 -12.81 14.42
C THR A 343 -3.08 -11.35 14.05
N THR A 344 -2.04 -10.56 13.71
CA THR A 344 -2.22 -9.18 13.23
C THR A 344 -2.92 -9.18 11.88
N LEU A 345 -2.45 -9.99 10.95
CA LEU A 345 -3.00 -10.06 9.60
C LEU A 345 -4.46 -10.54 9.62
N GLY A 346 -4.76 -11.58 10.38
CA GLY A 346 -6.13 -12.06 10.58
C GLY A 346 -7.03 -11.06 11.28
N GLY A 347 -6.50 -10.30 12.24
CA GLY A 347 -7.24 -9.24 12.92
C GLY A 347 -7.60 -8.06 12.00
N VAL A 348 -6.66 -7.61 11.15
CA VAL A 348 -6.96 -6.57 10.16
C VAL A 348 -7.98 -7.06 9.13
N LEU A 349 -7.85 -8.31 8.66
CA LEU A 349 -8.84 -8.91 7.75
C LEU A 349 -10.23 -9.03 8.39
N LEU A 350 -10.29 -9.38 9.68
CA LEU A 350 -11.55 -9.41 10.43
C LEU A 350 -12.24 -8.05 10.37
N HIS A 351 -11.52 -6.97 10.71
CA HIS A 351 -12.09 -5.63 10.70
C HIS A 351 -12.48 -5.17 9.30
N LEU A 352 -11.63 -5.43 8.30
CA LEU A 352 -11.96 -5.09 6.90
C LEU A 352 -13.19 -5.83 6.40
N GLY A 353 -13.32 -7.11 6.72
CA GLY A 353 -14.52 -7.89 6.38
C GLY A 353 -15.78 -7.34 7.03
N LEU A 354 -15.72 -6.96 8.32
CA LEU A 354 -16.85 -6.36 9.03
C LEU A 354 -17.25 -4.99 8.45
N THR A 355 -16.27 -4.14 8.12
CA THR A 355 -16.54 -2.82 7.51
C THR A 355 -17.06 -2.97 6.09
N ALA A 356 -16.51 -3.87 5.27
CA ALA A 356 -16.95 -4.13 3.91
C ALA A 356 -18.38 -4.71 3.89
N LEU A 357 -18.70 -5.62 4.82
CA LEU A 357 -20.05 -6.20 4.96
C LEU A 357 -21.07 -5.10 5.33
N ALA A 358 -20.74 -4.25 6.29
CA ALA A 358 -21.61 -3.14 6.71
C ALA A 358 -21.82 -2.11 5.59
N ASP A 359 -20.74 -1.77 4.85
CA ASP A 359 -20.81 -0.82 3.74
C ASP A 359 -21.63 -1.37 2.57
N SER A 360 -21.40 -2.63 2.19
CA SER A 360 -22.16 -3.29 1.12
C SER A 360 -23.67 -3.37 1.44
N ALA A 361 -24.02 -3.69 2.70
CA ALA A 361 -25.41 -3.71 3.13
C ALA A 361 -26.08 -2.34 3.11
N ARG A 362 -25.33 -1.28 3.40
CA ARG A 362 -25.82 0.11 3.39
C ARG A 362 -26.02 0.63 1.96
N ARG A 363 -25.10 0.35 1.06
CA ARG A 363 -25.11 0.88 -0.32
C ARG A 363 -26.09 0.15 -1.22
N GLU A 364 -26.12 -1.17 -1.11
CA GLU A 364 -26.93 -2.05 -1.96
C GLU A 364 -27.79 -2.98 -1.11
N PRO A 365 -28.87 -2.46 -0.48
CA PRO A 365 -29.75 -3.29 0.32
C PRO A 365 -30.30 -4.47 -0.49
N GLY A 366 -30.11 -5.69 0.02
CA GLY A 366 -30.52 -6.91 -0.65
C GLY A 366 -29.53 -7.50 -1.67
N ALA A 367 -28.53 -6.77 -2.14
CA ALA A 367 -27.54 -7.30 -3.08
C ALA A 367 -26.70 -8.43 -2.48
N LEU A 368 -26.32 -8.32 -1.21
CA LEU A 368 -25.63 -9.39 -0.48
C LEU A 368 -26.44 -10.68 -0.45
N ALA A 369 -27.75 -10.57 -0.12
CA ALA A 369 -28.67 -11.69 -0.10
C ALA A 369 -28.85 -12.29 -1.50
N CYS A 370 -28.95 -11.46 -2.54
CA CYS A 370 -29.03 -11.91 -3.92
C CYS A 370 -27.77 -12.67 -4.34
N ARG A 371 -26.59 -12.09 -4.09
CA ARG A 371 -25.30 -12.73 -4.41
C ARG A 371 -25.14 -14.05 -3.64
N ALA A 372 -25.51 -14.09 -2.35
CA ALA A 372 -25.45 -15.33 -1.55
C ALA A 372 -26.34 -16.45 -2.08
N ARG A 373 -27.56 -16.12 -2.56
CA ARG A 373 -28.49 -17.09 -3.17
C ARG A 373 -28.01 -17.61 -4.53
N LEU A 374 -27.27 -16.78 -5.28
CA LEU A 374 -26.76 -17.17 -6.61
C LEU A 374 -25.48 -17.99 -6.54
N LEU A 375 -24.80 -18.03 -5.42
CA LEU A 375 -23.58 -18.84 -5.23
C LEU A 375 -23.98 -20.33 -5.08
N SER A 376 -23.73 -21.10 -6.12
CA SER A 376 -23.94 -22.55 -6.12
C SER A 376 -22.88 -23.30 -5.31
N GLU A 377 -21.63 -22.80 -5.30
CA GLU A 377 -20.51 -23.37 -4.55
C GLU A 377 -19.62 -22.27 -3.97
N PRO A 378 -19.07 -22.43 -2.74
CA PRO A 378 -18.10 -21.51 -2.17
C PRO A 378 -16.80 -21.50 -3.01
N PRO A 379 -16.16 -20.34 -3.17
CA PRO A 379 -14.90 -20.22 -3.91
C PRO A 379 -13.76 -21.01 -3.24
N ALA A 380 -12.82 -21.50 -4.03
CA ALA A 380 -11.60 -22.10 -3.53
C ALA A 380 -10.75 -21.01 -2.84
N GLY A 381 -10.77 -20.96 -1.51
CA GLY A 381 -10.03 -19.95 -0.74
C GLY A 381 -10.62 -19.71 0.65
N GLY A 382 -11.66 -20.48 1.00
CA GLY A 382 -12.30 -20.44 2.31
C GLY A 382 -13.16 -19.20 2.54
N THR A 383 -13.64 -19.03 3.77
CA THR A 383 -14.63 -18.04 4.18
C THR A 383 -14.20 -16.61 3.90
N ALA A 384 -12.89 -16.31 3.94
CA ALA A 384 -12.38 -14.98 3.64
C ALA A 384 -12.55 -14.59 2.16
N ALA A 385 -12.24 -15.52 1.24
CA ALA A 385 -12.44 -15.32 -0.20
C ALA A 385 -13.94 -15.23 -0.54
N LEU A 386 -14.75 -16.06 0.11
CA LEU A 386 -16.20 -16.02 -0.02
C LEU A 386 -16.76 -14.64 0.38
N LEU A 387 -16.35 -14.11 1.53
CA LEU A 387 -16.83 -12.80 1.98
C LEU A 387 -16.39 -11.68 1.03
N ALA A 388 -15.15 -11.72 0.55
CA ALA A 388 -14.63 -10.76 -0.42
C ALA A 388 -15.48 -10.75 -1.71
N GLN A 389 -15.79 -11.91 -2.25
CA GLN A 389 -16.66 -12.06 -3.41
C GLN A 389 -18.09 -11.56 -3.16
N LEU A 390 -18.66 -11.88 -2.01
CA LEU A 390 -20.02 -11.46 -1.64
C LEU A 390 -20.13 -9.95 -1.46
N CYS A 391 -19.19 -9.34 -0.74
CA CYS A 391 -19.13 -7.89 -0.58
C CYS A 391 -18.73 -7.18 -1.88
N GLY A 392 -18.05 -7.89 -2.80
CA GLY A 392 -17.49 -7.33 -4.02
C GLY A 392 -16.50 -6.20 -3.73
N ASN A 393 -15.78 -6.27 -2.60
CA ASN A 393 -14.79 -5.26 -2.23
C ASN A 393 -13.40 -5.65 -2.74
N PRO A 394 -12.82 -4.89 -3.71
CA PRO A 394 -11.55 -5.27 -4.34
C PRO A 394 -10.37 -5.21 -3.37
N VAL A 395 -10.43 -4.38 -2.34
CA VAL A 395 -9.35 -4.28 -1.35
C VAL A 395 -9.35 -5.49 -0.44
N LEU A 396 -10.53 -5.99 -0.08
CA LEU A 396 -10.65 -7.23 0.70
C LEU A 396 -10.09 -8.43 -0.10
N ASP A 397 -10.40 -8.54 -1.39
CA ASP A 397 -9.82 -9.56 -2.28
C ASP A 397 -8.29 -9.51 -2.29
N ILE A 398 -7.72 -8.31 -2.46
CA ILE A 398 -6.27 -8.11 -2.48
C ILE A 398 -5.63 -8.51 -1.15
N LEU A 399 -6.23 -8.14 -0.01
CA LEU A 399 -5.68 -8.50 1.30
C LEU A 399 -5.85 -9.99 1.61
N VAL A 400 -6.93 -10.62 1.18
CA VAL A 400 -7.10 -12.08 1.25
C VAL A 400 -6.00 -12.79 0.45
N ASP A 401 -5.75 -12.31 -0.76
CA ASP A 401 -4.67 -12.84 -1.58
C ASP A 401 -3.30 -12.62 -0.93
N LEU A 402 -3.01 -11.44 -0.44
CA LEU A 402 -1.77 -11.14 0.28
C LEU A 402 -1.58 -12.08 1.47
N ALA A 403 -2.63 -12.28 2.26
CA ALA A 403 -2.62 -13.04 3.50
C ALA A 403 -2.69 -14.56 3.29
N ARG A 404 -2.97 -15.04 2.09
CA ARG A 404 -3.21 -16.47 1.78
C ARG A 404 -2.25 -17.44 2.47
N PRO A 405 -0.92 -17.23 2.53
CA PRO A 405 0.00 -18.16 3.21
C PRO A 405 -0.20 -18.27 4.73
N TRP A 406 -0.84 -17.29 5.36
CA TRP A 406 -1.09 -17.25 6.81
C TRP A 406 -2.52 -17.61 7.18
N LEU A 407 -3.43 -17.70 6.19
CA LEU A 407 -4.85 -17.98 6.41
C LEU A 407 -5.17 -19.47 6.50
N GLY A 408 -4.17 -20.36 6.57
CA GLY A 408 -4.34 -21.79 6.57
C GLY A 408 -5.41 -22.25 7.56
N GLY A 409 -6.68 -22.34 7.10
CA GLY A 409 -7.82 -22.78 7.91
C GLY A 409 -8.76 -21.68 8.41
N VAL A 410 -8.73 -20.46 7.87
CA VAL A 410 -9.79 -19.46 8.15
C VAL A 410 -11.13 -19.98 7.62
N GLY A 411 -11.94 -20.52 8.52
CA GLY A 411 -13.22 -21.14 8.19
C GLY A 411 -13.08 -22.46 7.45
N GLY A 412 -14.18 -23.05 7.15
CA GLY A 412 -14.30 -24.28 6.38
C GLY A 412 -15.67 -24.32 5.71
N ARG A 413 -15.98 -25.38 4.96
CA ARG A 413 -17.25 -25.50 4.22
C ARG A 413 -18.50 -25.27 5.06
N ASP A 414 -18.46 -25.58 6.36
CA ASP A 414 -19.59 -25.33 7.25
C ASP A 414 -19.74 -23.86 7.59
N HIS A 415 -18.63 -23.12 7.81
CA HIS A 415 -18.64 -21.67 7.96
C HIS A 415 -19.10 -20.97 6.67
N ASP A 416 -18.66 -21.45 5.52
CA ASP A 416 -19.04 -20.91 4.21
C ASP A 416 -20.55 -21.03 3.99
N ARG A 417 -21.12 -22.22 4.26
CA ARG A 417 -22.56 -22.45 4.15
C ARG A 417 -23.36 -21.62 5.13
N ALA A 418 -22.91 -21.53 6.38
CA ALA A 418 -23.59 -20.78 7.42
C ALA A 418 -23.57 -19.26 7.14
N LEU A 419 -22.42 -18.73 6.66
CA LEU A 419 -22.30 -17.35 6.24
C LEU A 419 -23.23 -17.04 5.05
N CYS A 420 -23.22 -17.88 4.01
CA CYS A 420 -24.10 -17.73 2.86
C CYS A 420 -25.58 -17.82 3.28
N GLY A 421 -25.94 -18.75 4.14
CA GLY A 421 -27.31 -18.91 4.66
C GLY A 421 -27.79 -17.63 5.37
N ALA A 422 -27.00 -17.14 6.31
CA ALA A 422 -27.32 -15.91 7.04
C ALA A 422 -27.49 -14.70 6.10
N LEU A 423 -26.60 -14.55 5.11
CA LEU A 423 -26.68 -13.46 4.13
C LEU A 423 -27.86 -13.62 3.17
N ALA A 424 -28.19 -14.83 2.74
CA ALA A 424 -29.33 -15.12 1.89
C ALA A 424 -30.66 -14.79 2.57
N GLU A 425 -30.74 -14.95 3.89
CA GLU A 425 -31.87 -14.58 4.73
C GLU A 425 -31.89 -13.10 5.10
N GLY A 426 -30.80 -12.38 4.84
CA GLY A 426 -30.61 -10.97 5.21
C GLY A 426 -30.22 -10.75 6.67
N ASP A 427 -29.85 -11.79 7.40
CA ASP A 427 -29.39 -11.71 8.79
C ASP A 427 -27.91 -11.30 8.88
N LEU A 428 -27.69 -9.98 8.82
CA LEU A 428 -26.35 -9.41 8.93
C LEU A 428 -25.71 -9.62 10.30
N ALA A 429 -26.50 -9.75 11.37
CA ALA A 429 -25.97 -9.96 12.71
C ALA A 429 -25.38 -11.37 12.83
N LEU A 430 -26.10 -12.36 12.31
CA LEU A 430 -25.63 -13.75 12.25
C LEU A 430 -24.43 -13.89 11.29
N ALA A 431 -24.50 -13.25 10.12
CA ALA A 431 -23.38 -13.25 9.17
C ALA A 431 -22.06 -12.69 9.78
N ARG A 432 -22.16 -11.59 10.55
CA ARG A 432 -21.01 -11.05 11.30
C ARG A 432 -20.46 -12.03 12.31
N ARG A 433 -21.31 -12.76 13.03
CA ARG A 433 -20.87 -13.78 14.00
C ARG A 433 -20.12 -14.92 13.31
N TRP A 434 -20.62 -15.42 12.20
CA TRP A 434 -19.95 -16.45 11.42
C TRP A 434 -18.59 -15.99 10.88
N TRP A 435 -18.51 -14.74 10.42
CA TRP A 435 -17.23 -14.16 10.00
C TRP A 435 -16.24 -14.02 11.17
N MET A 436 -16.70 -13.56 12.32
CA MET A 436 -15.86 -13.44 13.52
C MET A 436 -15.36 -14.81 13.99
N ASP A 437 -16.21 -15.84 13.95
CA ASP A 437 -15.86 -17.20 14.33
C ASP A 437 -14.81 -17.80 13.36
N ALA A 438 -15.02 -17.63 12.05
CA ALA A 438 -14.07 -18.04 11.02
C ALA A 438 -12.68 -17.41 11.23
N CYS A 439 -12.60 -16.13 11.57
CA CYS A 439 -11.34 -15.44 11.86
C CYS A 439 -10.78 -15.79 13.25
N GLY A 440 -11.60 -16.25 14.17
CA GLY A 440 -11.18 -16.67 15.53
C GLY A 440 -10.21 -17.85 15.52
N GLY A 441 -10.27 -18.70 14.51
CA GLY A 441 -9.31 -19.79 14.29
C GLY A 441 -7.87 -19.34 14.02
N VAL A 442 -7.66 -18.10 13.57
CA VAL A 442 -6.33 -17.50 13.35
C VAL A 442 -5.70 -17.01 14.66
N ARG A 443 -6.48 -16.94 15.75
CA ARG A 443 -6.01 -16.44 17.06
C ARG A 443 -5.30 -17.49 17.91
N LYS A 444 -5.32 -18.75 17.50
CA LYS A 444 -4.61 -19.86 18.14
C LYS A 444 -3.40 -20.28 17.32
#